data_9c061086cef17ec30670bc425ebbe0fd
#
_entry.id   9c061086cef17ec30670bc425ebbe0fd
#
_cell.length_a   1.000
_cell.length_b   1.000
_cell.length_c   1.000
_cell.angle_alpha   90.00
_cell.angle_beta   90.00
_cell.angle_gamma   90.00
#
_symmetry.space_group_name_H-M   'P 1'
#
loop_
_entity.id
_entity.type
_entity.pdbx_description
1 polymer ?
#
loop_
_entity_poly.entity_id
_entity_poly.type
_entity_poly.pdbx_seq_one_letter_code
_entity_poly.pdbx_strand_id
1 'polypeptide(L)'
;MMTAYTDPPGMPDDERMTDAELKVVREFLGLSLQWLADHLGVSLRTVQHWEQGKYAIPDGVRLTIEGLESTAAQQVDAGVGVLNDAPDAVMAIPRVDSDCPPECPWPPSWHRAVSARIAQEIPGLSIVYTDTIK
;
A
#
# COMPACT_ATOMS: atom_id res chain seq x y z
N MET A 1 -22.31 6.49 6.32
CA MET A 1 -22.63 5.79 6.23
C MET A 1 -22.26 4.76 5.67
N MET A 2 -22.45 4.27 5.03
CA MET A 2 -22.25 3.17 4.75
C MET A 2 -21.28 2.82 3.81
N THR A 3 -20.70 1.91 3.83
CA THR A 3 -19.75 1.42 2.96
C THR A 3 -20.29 1.10 1.62
N ALA A 4 -19.52 1.33 0.61
CA ALA A 4 -19.81 0.88 -0.73
C ALA A 4 -19.51 -0.59 -0.95
N TYR A 5 -18.90 -1.25 0.02
CA TYR A 5 -18.42 -2.62 -0.19
C TYR A 5 -19.40 -3.62 0.36
N THR A 6 -20.13 -4.27 -0.54
CA THR A 6 -20.98 -5.41 -0.20
C THR A 6 -20.63 -6.55 -1.13
N ASP A 7 -20.72 -7.78 -0.61
CA ASP A 7 -20.41 -8.95 -1.43
C ASP A 7 -21.44 -9.12 -2.53
N PRO A 8 -21.02 -9.52 -3.72
CA PRO A 8 -21.97 -9.93 -4.75
C PRO A 8 -22.81 -11.11 -4.27
N PRO A 9 -24.07 -11.19 -4.72
CA PRO A 9 -24.90 -12.35 -4.38
C PRO A 9 -24.23 -13.66 -4.79
N GLY A 10 -24.23 -14.61 -3.86
CA GLY A 10 -23.66 -15.92 -4.12
C GLY A 10 -22.16 -16.04 -4.00
N MET A 11 -21.48 -14.97 -3.53
CA MET A 11 -20.05 -15.03 -3.34
C MET A 11 -19.68 -15.98 -2.20
N PRO A 12 -18.81 -16.96 -2.44
CA PRO A 12 -18.39 -17.87 -1.37
C PRO A 12 -17.62 -17.16 -0.27
N ASP A 13 -17.85 -17.56 0.98
CA ASP A 13 -17.16 -16.97 2.12
C ASP A 13 -15.67 -17.21 2.10
N ASP A 14 -15.23 -18.32 1.52
CA ASP A 14 -13.82 -18.66 1.46
C ASP A 14 -13.00 -17.80 0.49
N GLU A 15 -13.68 -16.97 -0.31
CA GLU A 15 -12.99 -16.01 -1.16
C GLU A 15 -12.73 -14.69 -0.46
N ARG A 16 -13.26 -14.51 0.73
CA ARG A 16 -13.04 -13.29 1.52
C ARG A 16 -11.68 -13.34 2.19
N MET A 17 -11.11 -12.14 2.41
CA MET A 17 -9.89 -12.04 3.19
C MET A 17 -10.17 -12.38 4.64
N THR A 18 -9.19 -12.97 5.30
CA THR A 18 -9.24 -13.09 6.75
C THR A 18 -8.80 -11.77 7.39
N ASP A 19 -9.11 -11.61 8.67
CA ASP A 19 -8.68 -10.42 9.41
C ASP A 19 -7.15 -10.30 9.43
N ALA A 20 -6.45 -11.41 9.60
CA ALA A 20 -4.99 -11.43 9.62
C ALA A 20 -4.42 -11.06 8.25
N GLU A 21 -5.01 -11.58 7.17
CA GLU A 21 -4.55 -11.27 5.82
C GLU A 21 -4.65 -9.78 5.51
N LEU A 22 -5.76 -9.14 5.90
CA LEU A 22 -5.93 -7.72 5.66
C LEU A 22 -4.85 -6.91 6.37
N LYS A 23 -4.60 -7.21 7.64
CA LYS A 23 -3.59 -6.48 8.41
C LYS A 23 -2.19 -6.70 7.84
N VAL A 24 -1.84 -7.95 7.54
CA VAL A 24 -0.51 -8.27 7.00
C VAL A 24 -0.25 -7.53 5.70
N VAL A 25 -1.20 -7.57 4.77
CA VAL A 25 -1.02 -6.92 3.47
C VAL A 25 -1.02 -5.41 3.63
N ARG A 26 -1.92 -4.85 4.43
CA ARG A 26 -1.96 -3.41 4.66
C ARG A 26 -0.62 -2.92 5.19
N GLU A 27 -0.08 -3.58 6.21
CA GLU A 27 1.20 -3.19 6.79
C GLU A 27 2.37 -3.37 5.82
N PHE A 28 2.34 -4.44 5.06
CA PHE A 28 3.37 -4.70 4.04
C PHE A 28 3.38 -3.60 2.98
N LEU A 29 2.20 -3.08 2.63
CA LEU A 29 2.09 -1.99 1.65
C LEU A 29 2.41 -0.62 2.27
N GLY A 30 2.62 -0.54 3.57
CA GLY A 30 2.91 0.72 4.24
C GLY A 30 1.70 1.63 4.36
N LEU A 31 0.51 1.07 4.50
CA LEU A 31 -0.73 1.85 4.56
C LEU A 31 -1.27 1.88 5.98
N SER A 32 -1.66 3.07 6.44
CA SER A 32 -2.32 3.21 7.74
C SER A 32 -3.78 2.78 7.63
N LEU A 33 -4.38 2.50 8.79
CA LEU A 33 -5.81 2.22 8.85
C LEU A 33 -6.63 3.38 8.29
N GLN A 34 -6.23 4.62 8.61
CA GLN A 34 -6.97 5.78 8.14
C GLN A 34 -6.84 5.95 6.63
N TRP A 35 -5.62 5.76 6.08
CA TRP A 35 -5.45 5.87 4.65
C TRP A 35 -6.32 4.85 3.91
N LEU A 36 -6.32 3.61 4.41
CA LEU A 36 -7.10 2.56 3.78
C LEU A 36 -8.60 2.84 3.90
N ALA A 37 -9.07 3.31 5.06
CA ALA A 37 -10.47 3.68 5.23
C ALA A 37 -10.88 4.76 4.24
N ASP A 38 -10.08 5.80 4.10
CA ASP A 38 -10.35 6.89 3.16
C ASP A 38 -10.37 6.38 1.73
N HIS A 39 -9.44 5.52 1.38
CA HIS A 39 -9.35 4.97 0.03
C HIS A 39 -10.56 4.08 -0.31
N LEU A 40 -11.02 3.32 0.67
CA LEU A 40 -12.18 2.43 0.49
C LEU A 40 -13.52 3.17 0.62
N GLY A 41 -13.51 4.40 1.11
CA GLY A 41 -14.73 5.16 1.32
C GLY A 41 -15.55 4.68 2.51
N VAL A 42 -14.88 4.12 3.52
CA VAL A 42 -15.53 3.64 4.75
C VAL A 42 -14.95 4.36 5.95
N SER A 43 -15.57 4.19 7.12
CA SER A 43 -15.04 4.78 8.34
C SER A 43 -13.82 4.03 8.85
N LEU A 44 -12.96 4.73 9.60
CA LEU A 44 -11.84 4.11 10.28
C LEU A 44 -12.30 2.94 11.15
N ARG A 45 -13.41 3.13 11.86
CA ARG A 45 -13.96 2.10 12.73
C ARG A 45 -14.31 0.84 11.96
N THR A 46 -14.81 0.98 10.74
CA THR A 46 -15.15 -0.16 9.91
C THR A 46 -13.90 -1.01 9.62
N VAL A 47 -12.81 -0.37 9.21
CA VAL A 47 -11.57 -1.10 8.93
C VAL A 47 -11.01 -1.75 10.21
N GLN A 48 -11.06 -1.02 11.33
CA GLN A 48 -10.65 -1.57 12.62
C GLN A 48 -11.45 -2.83 12.98
N HIS A 49 -12.77 -2.79 12.76
CA HIS A 49 -13.61 -3.95 13.05
C HIS A 49 -13.28 -5.15 12.17
N TRP A 50 -12.96 -4.90 10.91
CA TRP A 50 -12.54 -5.97 10.01
C TRP A 50 -11.24 -6.63 10.52
N GLU A 51 -10.25 -5.83 10.91
CA GLU A 51 -8.97 -6.35 11.37
C GLU A 51 -9.05 -6.99 12.75
N GLN A 52 -10.07 -6.65 13.53
CA GLN A 52 -10.33 -7.27 14.82
C GLN A 52 -11.16 -8.55 14.71
N GLY A 53 -11.62 -8.88 13.51
CA GLY A 53 -12.45 -10.06 13.31
C GLY A 53 -13.89 -9.90 13.74
N LYS A 54 -14.36 -8.67 14.00
CA LYS A 54 -15.73 -8.45 14.44
C LYS A 54 -16.75 -8.64 13.33
N TYR A 55 -16.39 -8.30 12.10
CA TYR A 55 -17.26 -8.43 10.94
C TYR A 55 -16.47 -9.02 9.79
N ALA A 56 -17.15 -9.81 8.96
CA ALA A 56 -16.53 -10.36 7.76
C ALA A 56 -16.13 -9.23 6.80
N ILE A 57 -14.99 -9.41 6.14
CA ILE A 57 -14.49 -8.44 5.18
C ILE A 57 -15.21 -8.69 3.86
N PRO A 58 -15.89 -7.68 3.28
CA PRO A 58 -16.54 -7.85 1.99
C PRO A 58 -15.54 -8.23 0.89
N ASP A 59 -15.98 -9.03 -0.07
CA ASP A 59 -15.12 -9.49 -1.15
C ASP A 59 -14.60 -8.34 -2.02
N GLY A 60 -15.38 -7.28 -2.18
CA GLY A 60 -14.91 -6.10 -2.90
C GLY A 60 -13.65 -5.48 -2.30
N VAL A 61 -13.45 -5.64 -0.98
CA VAL A 61 -12.22 -5.18 -0.34
C VAL A 61 -11.01 -5.98 -0.84
N ARG A 62 -11.16 -7.30 -0.97
CA ARG A 62 -10.09 -8.14 -1.52
C ARG A 62 -9.64 -7.63 -2.89
N LEU A 63 -10.59 -7.32 -3.75
CA LEU A 63 -10.26 -6.83 -5.10
C LEU A 63 -9.49 -5.52 -5.06
N THR A 64 -9.91 -4.60 -4.18
CA THR A 64 -9.20 -3.32 -4.02
C THR A 64 -7.79 -3.55 -3.49
N ILE A 65 -7.64 -4.42 -2.50
CA ILE A 65 -6.33 -4.73 -1.92
C ILE A 65 -5.43 -5.37 -2.98
N GLU A 66 -5.95 -6.28 -3.79
CA GLU A 66 -5.16 -6.90 -4.86
C GLU A 66 -4.70 -5.87 -5.88
N GLY A 67 -5.55 -4.88 -6.17
CA GLY A 67 -5.16 -3.78 -7.03
C GLY A 67 -4.02 -2.96 -6.45
N LEU A 68 -4.06 -2.70 -5.14
CA LEU A 68 -2.98 -1.98 -4.45
C LEU A 68 -1.68 -2.79 -4.47
N GLU A 69 -1.78 -4.10 -4.25
CA GLU A 69 -0.62 -4.97 -4.31
C GLU A 69 0.00 -4.97 -5.71
N SER A 70 -0.83 -5.03 -6.74
CA SER A 70 -0.37 -4.98 -8.13
C SER A 70 0.34 -3.67 -8.43
N THR A 71 -0.23 -2.56 -7.97
CA THR A 71 0.40 -1.24 -8.16
C THR A 71 1.76 -1.16 -7.49
N ALA A 72 1.85 -1.64 -6.25
CA ALA A 72 3.13 -1.64 -5.53
C ALA A 72 4.16 -2.50 -6.27
N ALA A 73 3.76 -3.69 -6.72
CA ALA A 73 4.66 -4.58 -7.45
C ALA A 73 5.15 -3.93 -8.74
N GLN A 74 4.29 -3.23 -9.46
CA GLN A 74 4.67 -2.52 -10.68
C GLN A 74 5.67 -1.41 -10.38
N GLN A 75 5.48 -0.69 -9.28
CA GLN A 75 6.42 0.37 -8.88
C GLN A 75 7.78 -0.22 -8.50
N VAL A 76 7.80 -1.37 -7.81
CA VAL A 76 9.05 -2.04 -7.49
C VAL A 76 9.77 -2.46 -8.76
N ASP A 77 9.06 -3.10 -9.70
CA ASP A 77 9.65 -3.56 -10.95
C ASP A 77 10.21 -2.39 -11.77
N ALA A 78 9.45 -1.30 -11.84
CA ALA A 78 9.91 -0.11 -12.57
C ALA A 78 11.16 0.49 -11.92
N GLY A 79 11.18 0.57 -10.59
CA GLY A 79 12.34 1.08 -9.88
C GLY A 79 13.58 0.22 -10.07
N VAL A 80 13.41 -1.10 -9.98
CA VAL A 80 14.51 -2.03 -10.22
C VAL A 80 15.03 -1.86 -11.65
N GLY A 81 14.14 -1.76 -12.63
CA GLY A 81 14.54 -1.59 -14.03
C GLY A 81 15.33 -0.32 -14.28
N VAL A 82 14.96 0.78 -13.62
CA VAL A 82 15.66 2.05 -13.80
C VAL A 82 17.01 2.05 -13.08
N LEU A 83 17.09 1.47 -11.89
CA LEU A 83 18.26 1.60 -11.01
C LEU A 83 19.26 0.47 -11.18
N ASN A 84 18.88 -0.63 -11.81
CA ASN A 84 19.71 -1.83 -11.85
C ASN A 84 21.07 -1.59 -12.49
N ASP A 85 21.13 -0.77 -13.52
CA ASP A 85 22.36 -0.50 -14.24
C ASP A 85 22.98 0.86 -13.89
N ALA A 86 22.44 1.54 -12.88
CA ALA A 86 22.93 2.85 -12.50
C ALA A 86 24.03 2.71 -11.44
N PRO A 87 25.28 3.14 -11.73
CA PRO A 87 26.33 3.11 -10.72
C PRO A 87 26.00 4.10 -9.60
N ASP A 88 26.23 3.68 -8.36
CA ASP A 88 25.97 4.51 -7.19
C ASP A 88 24.55 5.05 -7.15
N ALA A 89 23.58 4.18 -7.46
CA ALA A 89 22.17 4.57 -7.54
C ALA A 89 21.67 5.18 -6.24
N VAL A 90 20.90 6.27 -6.36
CA VAL A 90 20.27 6.95 -5.23
C VAL A 90 18.79 7.08 -5.53
N MET A 91 17.97 6.69 -4.55
CA MET A 91 16.52 6.82 -4.65
C MET A 91 16.05 7.81 -3.60
N ALA A 92 15.27 8.80 -4.01
CA ALA A 92 14.72 9.81 -3.11
C ALA A 92 13.25 9.52 -2.84
N ILE A 93 12.85 9.57 -1.58
CA ILE A 93 11.47 9.33 -1.17
C ILE A 93 10.97 10.48 -0.31
N PRO A 94 9.64 10.69 -0.23
CA PRO A 94 9.10 11.76 0.59
C PRO A 94 9.21 11.41 2.08
N ARG A 95 9.50 12.43 2.90
CA ARG A 95 9.53 12.28 4.36
C ARG A 95 8.14 12.44 4.97
N VAL A 96 7.38 13.42 4.47
CA VAL A 96 6.03 13.75 4.96
C VAL A 96 5.10 13.95 3.78
N ASP A 97 3.80 14.01 4.05
CA ASP A 97 2.78 14.13 3.01
C ASP A 97 3.02 15.34 2.10
N SER A 98 3.47 16.45 2.66
CA SER A 98 3.68 17.67 1.86
C SER A 98 4.83 17.55 0.87
N ASP A 99 5.68 16.55 1.01
CA ASP A 99 6.76 16.29 0.06
C ASP A 99 6.28 15.50 -1.17
N CYS A 100 5.06 14.94 -1.12
CA CYS A 100 4.51 14.21 -2.24
C CYS A 100 3.91 15.17 -3.24
N PRO A 101 4.12 14.96 -4.55
CA PRO A 101 3.44 15.76 -5.56
C PRO A 101 1.91 15.61 -5.47
N PRO A 102 1.15 16.63 -5.88
CA PRO A 102 -0.32 16.53 -5.80
C PRO A 102 -0.91 15.34 -6.56
N GLU A 103 -0.25 14.91 -7.63
CA GLU A 103 -0.73 13.78 -8.41
C GLU A 103 -0.34 12.41 -7.83
N CYS A 104 0.43 12.40 -6.74
CA CYS A 104 0.85 11.15 -6.11
C CYS A 104 -0.11 10.82 -4.95
N PRO A 105 -0.93 9.78 -5.09
CA PRO A 105 -1.92 9.47 -4.05
C PRO A 105 -1.36 8.67 -2.87
N TRP A 106 -0.06 8.28 -2.94
CA TRP A 106 0.50 7.34 -1.99
C TRP A 106 1.16 8.06 -0.81
N PRO A 107 0.96 7.58 0.43
CA PRO A 107 1.58 8.23 1.59
C PRO A 107 3.07 7.92 1.67
N PRO A 108 3.84 8.68 2.46
CA PRO A 108 5.27 8.42 2.64
C PRO A 108 5.60 6.99 3.06
N SER A 109 4.76 6.38 3.90
CA SER A 109 4.97 4.99 4.33
C SER A 109 4.88 3.98 3.19
N TRP A 110 4.04 4.25 2.19
CA TRP A 110 3.99 3.45 0.97
C TRP A 110 5.34 3.52 0.23
N HIS A 111 5.87 4.73 0.09
CA HIS A 111 7.15 4.92 -0.60
C HIS A 111 8.28 4.23 0.15
N ARG A 112 8.25 4.25 1.49
CA ARG A 112 9.24 3.50 2.28
C ARG A 112 9.14 2.01 2.03
N ALA A 113 7.92 1.48 1.96
CA ALA A 113 7.71 0.06 1.73
C ALA A 113 8.19 -0.36 0.33
N VAL A 114 7.85 0.43 -0.69
CA VAL A 114 8.28 0.16 -2.06
C VAL A 114 9.80 0.23 -2.17
N SER A 115 10.40 1.29 -1.59
CA SER A 115 11.86 1.47 -1.67
C SER A 115 12.62 0.36 -0.95
N ALA A 116 12.09 -0.16 0.15
CA ALA A 116 12.71 -1.28 0.84
C ALA A 116 12.77 -2.51 -0.05
N ARG A 117 11.72 -2.76 -0.83
CA ARG A 117 11.66 -3.89 -1.75
C ARG A 117 12.63 -3.71 -2.91
N ILE A 118 12.72 -2.48 -3.44
CA ILE A 118 13.70 -2.17 -4.49
C ILE A 118 15.12 -2.37 -3.95
N ALA A 119 15.39 -1.92 -2.73
CA ALA A 119 16.72 -2.04 -2.14
C ALA A 119 17.17 -3.49 -1.99
N GLN A 120 16.23 -4.41 -1.79
CA GLN A 120 16.57 -5.84 -1.73
C GLN A 120 17.08 -6.38 -3.06
N GLU A 121 16.68 -5.75 -4.17
CA GLU A 121 17.06 -6.17 -5.51
C GLU A 121 18.31 -5.44 -6.03
N ILE A 122 18.65 -4.30 -5.45
CA ILE A 122 19.72 -3.43 -5.95
C ILE A 122 20.78 -3.28 -4.85
N PRO A 123 21.79 -4.14 -4.79
CA PRO A 123 22.85 -4.00 -3.79
C PRO A 123 23.54 -2.64 -3.92
N GLY A 124 23.74 -1.98 -2.79
CA GLY A 124 24.40 -0.69 -2.76
C GLY A 124 23.50 0.51 -3.03
N LEU A 125 22.21 0.30 -3.21
CA LEU A 125 21.29 1.41 -3.39
C LEU A 125 21.26 2.29 -2.13
N SER A 126 21.41 3.61 -2.32
CA SER A 126 21.21 4.58 -1.25
C SER A 126 19.79 5.11 -1.31
N ILE A 127 19.14 5.20 -0.15
CA ILE A 127 17.80 5.76 -0.05
C ILE A 127 17.90 7.01 0.80
N VAL A 128 17.41 8.13 0.27
CA VAL A 128 17.45 9.42 0.96
C VAL A 128 16.07 10.07 0.90
N TYR A 129 15.83 11.03 1.75
CA TYR A 129 14.60 11.81 1.65
C TYR A 129 14.76 12.93 0.63
N THR A 130 13.66 13.27 -0.04
CA THR A 130 13.68 14.32 -1.06
C THR A 130 14.13 15.67 -0.51
N ASP A 131 13.85 15.95 0.76
CA ASP A 131 14.28 17.21 1.41
C ASP A 131 15.76 17.27 1.69
N THR A 132 16.47 16.16 1.60
CA THR A 132 17.92 16.11 1.78
C THR A 132 18.66 16.56 0.52
N ILE A 133 18.04 16.37 -0.64
CA ILE A 133 18.63 16.76 -1.92
C ILE A 133 18.22 18.20 -2.23
N LYS A 134 19.16 19.09 -2.30
CA LYS A 134 18.90 20.52 -2.59
C LYS A 134 19.40 20.89 -3.97
#